data_427df681fe30c3b42f08e99010200394
#
_entry.id   427df681fe30c3b42f08e99010200394
#
_cell.length_a   1.000
_cell.length_b   1.000
_cell.length_c   1.000
_cell.angle_alpha   90.00
_cell.angle_beta   90.00
_cell.angle_gamma   90.00
#
_symmetry.space_group_name_H-M   'P 1'
#
loop_
_entity.id
_entity.type
_entity.pdbx_description
1 polymer ?
#
loop_
_entity_poly.entity_id
_entity_poly.type
_entity_poly.pdbx_seq_one_letter_code
_entity_poly.pdbx_strand_id
1 'polypeptide(L)'
;MPKYSKEERKPPSLSPERAVELLTRQIEQIDKLLQLRTDDPEVAKWENFTEQIIIKAFGEPHDNLSAFISAKYVGDLWANMSDQALQENFQKGLNKRKSLLEGFVEQLKVFGSYEESQPSVKKHLSKKIFIVHGHDERAKSELALILTRLGLEPIILHEQPSQGMTVIEKLEKHTDVGFAFILLTPDDKGCKGGQENNLLPRARQNVVFEFGLFVGKLGRNRVCCLYTGNVELPSDLHGLVYLPFNNSVNEIQLDIVKELRAAGYEVNI
;
A
#
# COMPACT_ATOMS: atom_id res chain seq x y z
N MET A 1 -11.95 12.77 25.81
CA MET A 1 -10.71 12.36 25.15
C MET A 1 -10.85 12.73 23.68
N PRO A 2 -9.97 13.53 23.07
CA PRO A 2 -10.08 13.89 21.66
C PRO A 2 -9.80 12.63 20.80
N LYS A 3 -10.69 12.38 19.84
CA LYS A 3 -10.52 11.36 18.79
C LYS A 3 -9.40 11.82 17.88
N TYR A 4 -8.24 11.19 17.95
CA TYR A 4 -7.23 11.29 16.89
C TYR A 4 -7.82 10.60 15.64
N SER A 5 -8.13 11.37 14.61
CA SER A 5 -8.37 10.84 13.28
C SER A 5 -7.07 10.17 12.81
N LYS A 6 -7.13 8.90 12.43
CA LYS A 6 -6.05 8.24 11.69
C LYS A 6 -5.90 9.00 10.38
N GLU A 7 -4.88 9.84 10.26
CA GLU A 7 -4.49 10.40 8.98
C GLU A 7 -4.14 9.24 8.04
N GLU A 8 -4.81 9.18 6.90
CA GLU A 8 -4.51 8.18 5.88
C GLU A 8 -3.08 8.40 5.37
N ARG A 9 -2.22 7.41 5.56
CA ARG A 9 -0.85 7.43 5.05
C ARG A 9 -0.89 7.36 3.52
N LYS A 10 -0.37 8.39 2.87
CA LYS A 10 -0.15 8.39 1.43
C LYS A 10 1.24 7.81 1.15
N PRO A 11 1.36 6.70 0.43
CA PRO A 11 2.66 6.11 0.11
C PRO A 11 3.47 7.01 -0.86
N PRO A 12 4.80 6.79 -0.97
CA PRO A 12 5.61 7.42 -2.01
C PRO A 12 5.04 7.17 -3.41
N SER A 13 5.14 8.16 -4.28
CA SER A 13 4.62 8.10 -5.67
C SER A 13 5.66 8.47 -6.74
N LEU A 14 6.86 8.89 -6.32
CA LEU A 14 8.03 9.07 -7.20
C LEU A 14 8.98 7.90 -7.05
N SER A 15 9.63 7.51 -8.17
CA SER A 15 10.78 6.59 -8.06
C SER A 15 11.95 7.29 -7.36
N PRO A 16 12.81 6.53 -6.63
CA PRO A 16 13.97 7.09 -5.95
C PRO A 16 14.89 7.90 -6.86
N GLU A 17 15.17 7.42 -8.09
CA GLU A 17 16.01 8.14 -9.05
C GLU A 17 15.39 9.47 -9.45
N ARG A 18 14.09 9.48 -9.73
CA ARG A 18 13.39 10.71 -10.09
C ARG A 18 13.32 11.68 -8.93
N ALA A 19 13.14 11.18 -7.71
CA ALA A 19 13.17 11.99 -6.49
C ALA A 19 14.57 12.60 -6.27
N VAL A 20 15.64 11.82 -6.42
CA VAL A 20 17.04 12.27 -6.35
C VAL A 20 17.30 13.39 -7.37
N GLU A 21 16.92 13.20 -8.65
CA GLU A 21 17.07 14.19 -9.68
C GLU A 21 16.38 15.52 -9.32
N LEU A 22 15.11 15.43 -8.89
CA LEU A 22 14.32 16.61 -8.56
C LEU A 22 14.86 17.33 -7.31
N LEU A 23 15.22 16.60 -6.25
CA LEU A 23 15.79 17.20 -5.03
C LEU A 23 17.15 17.83 -5.31
N THR A 24 18.00 17.21 -6.13
CA THR A 24 19.30 17.78 -6.53
C THR A 24 19.11 19.14 -7.23
N ARG A 25 18.14 19.25 -8.13
CA ARG A 25 17.79 20.52 -8.77
C ARG A 25 17.32 21.58 -7.76
N GLN A 26 16.60 21.18 -6.71
CA GLN A 26 16.18 22.11 -5.65
C GLN A 26 17.38 22.59 -4.82
N ILE A 27 18.35 21.73 -4.56
CA ILE A 27 19.60 22.07 -3.88
C ILE A 27 20.40 23.12 -4.68
N GLU A 28 20.54 22.92 -5.99
CA GLU A 28 21.26 23.84 -6.90
C GLU A 28 20.61 25.25 -6.94
N GLN A 29 19.30 25.37 -6.74
CA GLN A 29 18.61 26.64 -6.71
C GLN A 29 18.88 27.47 -5.45
N ILE A 30 19.31 26.83 -4.34
CA ILE A 30 19.49 27.52 -3.06
C ILE A 30 20.51 28.65 -3.14
N ASP A 31 21.59 28.47 -3.90
CA ASP A 31 22.63 29.51 -4.03
C ASP A 31 22.08 30.80 -4.68
N LYS A 32 21.08 30.68 -5.57
CA LYS A 32 20.31 31.82 -6.10
C LYS A 32 19.39 32.43 -5.03
N LEU A 33 18.68 31.60 -4.29
CA LEU A 33 17.71 32.01 -3.28
C LEU A 33 18.39 32.77 -2.12
N LEU A 34 19.64 32.46 -1.79
CA LEU A 34 20.43 33.15 -0.76
C LEU A 34 20.65 34.63 -1.08
N GLN A 35 20.52 35.03 -2.35
CA GLN A 35 20.64 36.42 -2.81
C GLN A 35 19.30 37.20 -2.79
N LEU A 36 18.18 36.47 -2.61
CA LEU A 36 16.85 37.05 -2.62
C LEU A 36 16.42 37.52 -1.21
N ARG A 37 15.39 38.34 -1.16
CA ARG A 37 14.74 38.71 0.09
C ARG A 37 13.83 37.56 0.54
N THR A 38 13.60 37.48 1.84
CA THR A 38 12.72 36.46 2.46
C THR A 38 11.27 36.51 1.94
N ASP A 39 10.79 37.66 1.48
CA ASP A 39 9.45 37.90 0.95
C ASP A 39 9.35 37.77 -0.57
N ASP A 40 10.43 37.35 -1.26
CA ASP A 40 10.43 37.17 -2.70
C ASP A 40 9.51 36.00 -3.13
N PRO A 41 8.63 36.18 -4.13
CA PRO A 41 7.73 35.15 -4.58
C PRO A 41 8.44 33.88 -5.11
N GLU A 42 9.69 33.97 -5.56
CA GLU A 42 10.47 32.80 -5.99
C GLU A 42 10.77 31.87 -4.81
N VAL A 43 10.97 32.42 -3.61
CA VAL A 43 11.19 31.64 -2.39
C VAL A 43 9.97 30.78 -2.07
N ALA A 44 8.78 31.38 -2.07
CA ALA A 44 7.54 30.65 -1.78
C ALA A 44 7.24 29.55 -2.83
N LYS A 45 7.52 29.82 -4.11
CA LYS A 45 7.38 28.82 -5.18
C LYS A 45 8.33 27.64 -4.98
N TRP A 46 9.58 27.93 -4.64
CA TRP A 46 10.58 26.91 -4.36
C TRP A 46 10.20 26.07 -3.15
N GLU A 47 9.76 26.70 -2.06
CA GLU A 47 9.30 26.01 -0.85
C GLU A 47 8.18 25.03 -1.17
N ASN A 48 7.08 25.51 -1.77
CA ASN A 48 5.93 24.69 -2.09
C ASN A 48 6.27 23.51 -3.04
N PHE A 49 7.12 23.77 -4.03
CA PHE A 49 7.51 22.72 -4.97
C PHE A 49 8.40 21.67 -4.31
N THR A 50 9.33 22.09 -3.45
CA THR A 50 10.21 21.18 -2.70
C THR A 50 9.41 20.32 -1.70
N GLU A 51 8.43 20.89 -1.01
CA GLU A 51 7.52 20.15 -0.13
C GLU A 51 6.76 19.06 -0.90
N GLN A 52 6.23 19.39 -2.09
CA GLN A 52 5.55 18.40 -2.94
C GLN A 52 6.49 17.28 -3.40
N ILE A 53 7.75 17.58 -3.69
CA ILE A 53 8.74 16.55 -4.03
C ILE A 53 8.98 15.64 -2.82
N ILE A 54 9.17 16.19 -1.61
CA ILE A 54 9.38 15.42 -0.39
C ILE A 54 8.17 14.52 -0.10
N ILE A 55 6.95 15.04 -0.19
CA ILE A 55 5.71 14.26 -0.01
C ILE A 55 5.66 13.09 -0.99
N LYS A 56 5.94 13.35 -2.27
CA LYS A 56 5.90 12.31 -3.31
C LYS A 56 7.06 11.33 -3.23
N ALA A 57 8.19 11.73 -2.68
CA ALA A 57 9.37 10.88 -2.52
C ALA A 57 9.30 9.97 -1.29
N PHE A 58 8.73 10.45 -0.18
CA PHE A 58 8.73 9.74 1.10
C PHE A 58 7.33 9.36 1.60
N GLY A 59 6.27 9.87 0.97
CA GLY A 59 4.90 9.70 1.45
C GLY A 59 4.50 10.73 2.51
N GLU A 60 3.28 10.61 3.04
CA GLU A 60 2.72 11.52 4.04
C GLU A 60 1.88 10.75 5.06
N PRO A 61 2.00 11.02 6.38
CA PRO A 61 2.98 11.89 7.01
C PRO A 61 4.40 11.28 7.06
N HIS A 62 5.44 12.11 6.96
CA HIS A 62 6.83 11.69 7.04
C HIS A 62 7.69 12.72 7.78
N ASP A 63 8.65 12.24 8.58
CA ASP A 63 9.53 13.08 9.40
C ASP A 63 10.40 14.02 8.55
N ASN A 64 10.79 13.63 7.35
CA ASN A 64 11.56 14.45 6.42
C ASN A 64 10.81 15.75 6.05
N LEU A 65 9.49 15.67 5.82
CA LEU A 65 8.67 16.86 5.54
C LEU A 65 8.64 17.78 6.75
N SER A 66 8.40 17.23 7.94
CA SER A 66 8.36 18.00 9.19
C SER A 66 9.71 18.67 9.48
N ALA A 67 10.82 17.97 9.25
CA ALA A 67 12.18 18.50 9.39
C ALA A 67 12.44 19.66 8.41
N PHE A 68 12.03 19.52 7.14
CA PHE A 68 12.19 20.54 6.11
C PHE A 68 11.40 21.81 6.44
N ILE A 69 10.14 21.67 6.84
CA ILE A 69 9.28 22.81 7.23
C ILE A 69 9.84 23.51 8.46
N SER A 70 10.24 22.75 9.49
CA SER A 70 10.80 23.31 10.74
C SER A 70 12.14 24.01 10.55
N ALA A 71 12.87 23.72 9.47
CA ALA A 71 14.15 24.35 9.16
C ALA A 71 14.02 25.72 8.47
N LYS A 72 12.80 26.25 8.29
CA LYS A 72 12.56 27.54 7.63
C LYS A 72 13.28 28.69 8.32
N TYR A 73 13.31 28.68 9.65
CA TYR A 73 13.99 29.67 10.47
C TYR A 73 14.87 28.93 11.48
N VAL A 74 16.02 29.54 11.80
CA VAL A 74 16.97 28.99 12.76
C VAL A 74 17.06 29.94 13.96
N GLY A 75 16.58 29.48 15.12
CA GLY A 75 16.50 30.28 16.35
C GLY A 75 15.13 30.90 16.58
N ASP A 76 15.04 31.70 17.66
CA ASP A 76 13.79 32.33 18.07
C ASP A 76 13.47 33.54 17.18
N LEU A 77 12.23 33.60 16.69
CA LEU A 77 11.69 34.75 15.99
C LEU A 77 11.08 35.71 17.02
N TRP A 78 11.65 36.91 17.16
CA TRP A 78 11.11 37.94 18.05
C TRP A 78 10.29 38.96 17.26
N ALA A 79 9.23 39.48 17.84
CA ALA A 79 8.29 40.39 17.19
C ALA A 79 8.92 41.70 16.66
N ASN A 80 10.14 42.03 17.09
CA ASN A 80 10.86 43.29 16.74
C ASN A 80 12.25 42.99 16.11
N MET A 81 12.40 41.92 15.34
CA MET A 81 13.65 41.69 14.61
C MET A 81 13.87 42.76 13.54
N SER A 82 15.12 43.24 13.39
CA SER A 82 15.48 44.08 12.25
C SER A 82 15.41 43.28 10.92
N ASP A 83 15.20 44.01 9.81
CA ASP A 83 15.21 43.41 8.47
C ASP A 83 16.49 42.62 8.18
N GLN A 84 17.63 43.13 8.67
CA GLN A 84 18.92 42.46 8.53
C GLN A 84 18.94 41.12 9.31
N ALA A 85 18.45 41.11 10.55
CA ALA A 85 18.40 39.90 11.37
C ALA A 85 17.43 38.87 10.81
N LEU A 86 16.31 39.32 10.22
CA LEU A 86 15.38 38.44 9.49
C LEU A 86 16.05 37.82 8.25
N GLN A 87 16.81 38.61 7.50
CA GLN A 87 17.52 38.13 6.32
C GLN A 87 18.62 37.12 6.67
N GLU A 88 19.40 37.39 7.73
CA GLU A 88 20.42 36.45 8.23
C GLU A 88 19.79 35.15 8.72
N ASN A 89 18.66 35.19 9.41
CA ASN A 89 17.93 34.03 9.89
C ASN A 89 17.40 33.21 8.73
N PHE A 90 16.84 33.84 7.71
CA PHE A 90 16.40 33.22 6.48
C PHE A 90 17.54 32.50 5.74
N GLN A 91 18.70 33.16 5.59
CA GLN A 91 19.87 32.54 4.95
C GLN A 91 20.37 31.30 5.73
N LYS A 92 20.37 31.38 7.09
CA LYS A 92 20.67 30.22 7.94
C LYS A 92 19.65 29.09 7.74
N GLY A 93 18.36 29.43 7.61
CA GLY A 93 17.29 28.48 7.31
C GLY A 93 17.47 27.76 5.96
N LEU A 94 17.82 28.53 4.90
CA LEU A 94 18.12 27.95 3.57
C LEU A 94 19.31 27.00 3.61
N ASN A 95 20.41 27.37 4.30
CA ASN A 95 21.57 26.50 4.44
C ASN A 95 21.24 25.22 5.22
N LYS A 96 20.44 25.29 6.28
CA LYS A 96 19.97 24.12 7.01
C LYS A 96 19.11 23.21 6.13
N ARG A 97 18.21 23.79 5.32
CA ARG A 97 17.40 23.05 4.35
C ARG A 97 18.26 22.42 3.26
N LYS A 98 19.34 23.08 2.79
CA LYS A 98 20.32 22.51 1.87
C LYS A 98 20.88 21.20 2.43
N SER A 99 21.39 21.23 3.67
CA SER A 99 21.95 20.04 4.33
C SER A 99 20.90 18.93 4.53
N LEU A 100 19.64 19.28 4.85
CA LEU A 100 18.56 18.30 4.95
C LEU A 100 18.27 17.65 3.60
N LEU A 101 18.16 18.42 2.52
CA LEU A 101 17.90 17.90 1.18
C LEU A 101 19.06 17.01 0.68
N GLU A 102 20.31 17.38 0.98
CA GLU A 102 21.48 16.52 0.70
C GLU A 102 21.37 15.19 1.45
N GLY A 103 20.98 15.20 2.73
CA GLY A 103 20.71 14.00 3.50
C GLY A 103 19.55 13.15 2.93
N PHE A 104 18.48 13.79 2.45
CA PHE A 104 17.36 13.10 1.80
C PHE A 104 17.77 12.44 0.49
N VAL A 105 18.60 13.11 -0.30
CA VAL A 105 19.20 12.55 -1.53
C VAL A 105 20.05 11.33 -1.19
N GLU A 106 20.88 11.41 -0.15
CA GLU A 106 21.69 10.28 0.29
C GLU A 106 20.84 9.13 0.82
N GLN A 107 19.81 9.43 1.62
CA GLN A 107 18.82 8.45 2.09
C GLN A 107 18.16 7.71 0.92
N LEU A 108 17.73 8.43 -0.12
CA LEU A 108 17.13 7.83 -1.31
C LEU A 108 18.13 7.00 -2.10
N LYS A 109 19.39 7.41 -2.21
CA LYS A 109 20.45 6.63 -2.88
C LYS A 109 20.79 5.34 -2.13
N VAL A 110 20.82 5.39 -0.80
CA VAL A 110 21.19 4.24 0.03
C VAL A 110 20.01 3.29 0.21
N PHE A 111 18.83 3.81 0.53
CA PHE A 111 17.66 2.99 0.89
C PHE A 111 16.66 2.85 -0.26
N GLY A 112 16.61 3.80 -1.18
CA GLY A 112 15.78 3.72 -2.37
C GLY A 112 16.26 2.64 -3.33
N SER A 113 17.58 2.40 -3.40
CA SER A 113 18.16 1.29 -4.17
C SER A 113 17.87 -0.10 -3.58
N TYR A 114 17.41 -0.18 -2.32
CA TYR A 114 16.98 -1.46 -1.74
C TYR A 114 15.64 -1.94 -2.30
N GLU A 115 14.79 -1.03 -2.79
CA GLU A 115 13.58 -1.41 -3.53
C GLU A 115 13.82 -1.58 -5.04
N GLU A 116 14.94 -1.06 -5.59
CA GLU A 116 15.26 -1.04 -7.03
C GLU A 116 16.55 -1.74 -7.45
N SER A 117 17.23 -2.47 -6.57
CA SER A 117 18.28 -3.41 -7.01
C SER A 117 17.71 -4.72 -7.61
N GLN A 118 16.44 -4.68 -8.02
CA GLN A 118 15.99 -5.53 -9.11
C GLN A 118 15.94 -4.66 -10.37
N PRO A 119 16.66 -5.02 -11.46
CA PRO A 119 16.41 -4.41 -12.75
C PRO A 119 14.90 -4.46 -12.99
N SER A 120 14.38 -3.56 -13.83
CA SER A 120 13.03 -3.65 -14.38
C SER A 120 12.88 -4.92 -15.25
N VAL A 121 13.17 -6.03 -14.69
CA VAL A 121 12.50 -7.27 -14.95
C VAL A 121 11.06 -6.89 -14.58
N LYS A 122 10.15 -6.79 -15.56
CA LYS A 122 8.73 -7.00 -15.34
C LYS A 122 8.66 -8.02 -14.21
N LYS A 123 8.33 -7.60 -12.98
CA LYS A 123 8.27 -8.52 -11.85
C LYS A 123 7.25 -9.52 -12.34
N HIS A 124 7.72 -10.67 -12.85
CA HIS A 124 6.83 -11.72 -13.29
C HIS A 124 6.04 -12.04 -12.05
N LEU A 125 4.83 -11.50 -12.00
CA LEU A 125 3.91 -11.81 -10.91
C LEU A 125 3.92 -13.32 -10.80
N SER A 126 4.15 -13.82 -9.61
CA SER A 126 4.13 -15.25 -9.39
C SER A 126 2.85 -15.79 -10.00
N LYS A 127 2.97 -16.78 -10.90
CA LYS A 127 1.80 -17.45 -11.47
C LYS A 127 0.97 -18.19 -10.44
N LYS A 128 1.51 -18.33 -9.23
CA LYS A 128 0.86 -18.94 -8.09
C LYS A 128 -0.20 -18.02 -7.53
N ILE A 129 -1.42 -18.48 -7.54
CA ILE A 129 -2.60 -17.78 -7.01
C ILE A 129 -3.16 -18.59 -5.86
N PHE A 130 -3.23 -17.98 -4.68
CA PHE A 130 -3.77 -18.68 -3.53
C PHE A 130 -5.30 -18.69 -3.55
N ILE A 131 -5.90 -19.83 -3.21
CA ILE A 131 -7.34 -19.97 -3.00
C ILE A 131 -7.59 -20.28 -1.55
N VAL A 132 -8.16 -19.30 -0.83
CA VAL A 132 -8.70 -19.49 0.50
C VAL A 132 -10.15 -19.93 0.38
N HIS A 133 -10.52 -21.03 1.02
CA HIS A 133 -11.88 -21.56 0.92
C HIS A 133 -12.34 -22.24 2.23
N GLY A 134 -13.64 -22.31 2.41
CA GLY A 134 -14.28 -23.09 3.47
C GLY A 134 -14.65 -24.51 2.99
N HIS A 135 -15.94 -24.88 3.11
CA HIS A 135 -16.43 -26.22 2.78
C HIS A 135 -17.00 -26.35 1.37
N ASP A 136 -17.16 -25.24 0.63
CA ASP A 136 -17.71 -25.31 -0.74
C ASP A 136 -16.65 -25.81 -1.74
N GLU A 137 -16.56 -27.13 -1.85
CA GLU A 137 -15.65 -27.83 -2.76
C GLU A 137 -15.94 -27.52 -4.23
N ARG A 138 -17.21 -27.21 -4.57
CA ARG A 138 -17.60 -26.86 -5.92
C ARG A 138 -17.05 -25.50 -6.32
N ALA A 139 -17.30 -24.47 -5.52
CA ALA A 139 -16.81 -23.12 -5.79
C ALA A 139 -15.26 -23.11 -5.87
N LYS A 140 -14.59 -23.83 -4.96
CA LYS A 140 -13.13 -24.03 -4.98
C LYS A 140 -12.65 -24.62 -6.30
N SER A 141 -13.27 -25.73 -6.73
CA SER A 141 -12.86 -26.45 -7.94
C SER A 141 -13.12 -25.65 -9.22
N GLU A 142 -14.25 -24.94 -9.30
CA GLU A 142 -14.58 -24.06 -10.42
C GLU A 142 -13.55 -22.91 -10.52
N LEU A 143 -13.21 -22.26 -9.40
CA LEU A 143 -12.18 -21.22 -9.37
C LEU A 143 -10.81 -21.75 -9.80
N ALA A 144 -10.39 -22.88 -9.25
CA ALA A 144 -9.12 -23.51 -9.60
C ALA A 144 -9.05 -23.83 -11.11
N LEU A 145 -10.15 -24.34 -11.70
CA LEU A 145 -10.23 -24.62 -13.13
C LEU A 145 -10.13 -23.33 -13.97
N ILE A 146 -10.81 -22.26 -13.57
CA ILE A 146 -10.72 -20.94 -14.25
C ILE A 146 -9.26 -20.46 -14.25
N LEU A 147 -8.60 -20.45 -13.08
CA LEU A 147 -7.21 -20.00 -12.96
C LEU A 147 -6.25 -20.86 -13.80
N THR A 148 -6.42 -22.18 -13.79
CA THR A 148 -5.62 -23.09 -14.61
C THR A 148 -5.79 -22.82 -16.12
N ARG A 149 -7.01 -22.58 -16.59
CA ARG A 149 -7.28 -22.21 -18.00
C ARG A 149 -6.65 -20.87 -18.39
N LEU A 150 -6.48 -19.97 -17.44
CA LEU A 150 -5.77 -18.69 -17.63
C LEU A 150 -4.24 -18.83 -17.57
N GLY A 151 -3.69 -20.05 -17.45
CA GLY A 151 -2.26 -20.33 -17.37
C GLY A 151 -1.63 -19.97 -16.02
N LEU A 152 -2.46 -19.89 -14.97
CA LEU A 152 -2.07 -19.63 -13.58
C LEU A 152 -2.04 -20.93 -12.78
N GLU A 153 -1.32 -20.94 -11.67
CA GLU A 153 -1.14 -22.08 -10.77
C GLU A 153 -1.94 -21.86 -9.47
N PRO A 154 -3.14 -22.45 -9.33
CA PRO A 154 -3.90 -22.35 -8.09
C PRO A 154 -3.21 -23.12 -6.97
N ILE A 155 -3.02 -22.47 -5.82
CA ILE A 155 -2.48 -23.06 -4.60
C ILE A 155 -3.59 -23.18 -3.56
N ILE A 156 -3.86 -24.41 -3.14
CA ILE A 156 -4.88 -24.76 -2.14
C ILE A 156 -4.18 -25.41 -0.96
N LEU A 157 -4.33 -24.86 0.25
CA LEU A 157 -3.54 -25.25 1.42
C LEU A 157 -3.75 -26.73 1.80
N HIS A 158 -4.98 -27.20 1.75
CA HIS A 158 -5.31 -28.59 2.13
C HIS A 158 -4.73 -29.64 1.17
N GLU A 159 -4.46 -29.25 -0.05
CA GLU A 159 -3.87 -30.12 -1.08
C GLU A 159 -2.33 -30.17 -1.01
N GLN A 160 -1.70 -29.26 -0.20
CA GLN A 160 -0.26 -29.24 -0.05
C GLN A 160 0.23 -30.27 0.98
N PRO A 161 1.36 -30.95 0.72
CA PRO A 161 1.94 -31.93 1.64
C PRO A 161 2.19 -31.33 3.04
N SER A 162 1.80 -32.05 4.10
CA SER A 162 1.94 -31.53 5.47
C SER A 162 3.37 -31.42 5.97
N GLN A 163 4.26 -32.33 5.56
CA GLN A 163 5.68 -32.34 5.90
C GLN A 163 5.97 -32.06 7.40
N GLY A 164 5.05 -32.46 8.31
CA GLY A 164 5.18 -32.19 9.74
C GLY A 164 4.89 -30.74 10.18
N MET A 165 4.48 -29.87 9.26
CA MET A 165 4.17 -28.45 9.53
C MET A 165 2.75 -28.28 10.07
N THR A 166 2.58 -27.28 10.94
CA THR A 166 1.26 -26.78 11.34
C THR A 166 0.58 -26.07 10.16
N VAL A 167 -0.73 -25.83 10.29
CA VAL A 167 -1.49 -25.05 9.27
C VAL A 167 -0.89 -23.66 9.07
N ILE A 168 -0.45 -23.00 10.15
CA ILE A 168 0.16 -21.66 10.09
C ILE A 168 1.50 -21.69 9.36
N GLU A 169 2.38 -22.64 9.67
CA GLU A 169 3.68 -22.79 8.99
C GLU A 169 3.51 -23.11 7.50
N LYS A 170 2.54 -23.95 7.16
CA LYS A 170 2.19 -24.21 5.75
C LYS A 170 1.73 -22.93 5.05
N LEU A 171 0.86 -22.16 5.70
CA LEU A 171 0.34 -20.92 5.16
C LEU A 171 1.47 -19.92 4.94
N GLU A 172 2.40 -19.76 5.89
CA GLU A 172 3.57 -18.91 5.77
C GLU A 172 4.51 -19.34 4.64
N LYS A 173 4.75 -20.64 4.48
CA LYS A 173 5.59 -21.20 3.40
C LYS A 173 4.99 -20.95 2.01
N HIS A 174 3.67 -20.96 1.88
CA HIS A 174 2.97 -20.79 0.61
C HIS A 174 2.47 -19.35 0.36
N THR A 175 2.91 -18.36 1.14
CA THR A 175 2.58 -16.95 0.90
C THR A 175 3.42 -16.27 -0.20
N ASP A 176 4.38 -16.98 -0.81
CA ASP A 176 5.09 -16.51 -2.02
C ASP A 176 4.20 -16.69 -3.26
N VAL A 177 3.05 -16.02 -3.23
CA VAL A 177 2.06 -15.99 -4.29
C VAL A 177 1.87 -14.57 -4.78
N GLY A 178 1.43 -14.42 -6.01
CA GLY A 178 1.24 -13.10 -6.61
C GLY A 178 -0.13 -12.48 -6.33
N PHE A 179 -1.14 -13.31 -6.00
CA PHE A 179 -2.53 -12.90 -5.76
C PHE A 179 -3.25 -13.92 -4.89
N ALA A 180 -4.31 -13.51 -4.20
CA ALA A 180 -5.16 -14.42 -3.44
C ALA A 180 -6.65 -14.16 -3.72
N PHE A 181 -7.40 -15.24 -3.99
CA PHE A 181 -8.86 -15.24 -4.00
C PHE A 181 -9.39 -15.85 -2.71
N ILE A 182 -10.36 -15.18 -2.12
CA ILE A 182 -10.99 -15.58 -0.86
C ILE A 182 -12.44 -15.95 -1.14
N LEU A 183 -12.78 -17.22 -0.98
CA LEU A 183 -14.15 -17.72 -1.13
C LEU A 183 -14.89 -17.58 0.22
N LEU A 184 -15.80 -16.63 0.30
CA LEU A 184 -16.66 -16.40 1.45
C LEU A 184 -18.01 -17.10 1.20
N THR A 185 -18.14 -18.31 1.70
CA THR A 185 -19.32 -19.18 1.55
C THR A 185 -20.05 -19.33 2.89
N PRO A 186 -21.35 -19.69 2.90
CA PRO A 186 -22.17 -19.77 4.12
C PRO A 186 -21.88 -21.05 4.93
N ASP A 187 -20.62 -21.26 5.31
CA ASP A 187 -20.15 -22.46 6.00
C ASP A 187 -20.60 -22.53 7.48
N ASP A 188 -20.63 -21.38 8.13
CA ASP A 188 -20.98 -21.25 9.54
C ASP A 188 -22.18 -20.31 9.71
N LYS A 189 -22.75 -20.30 10.92
CA LYS A 189 -23.80 -19.34 11.33
C LYS A 189 -23.34 -18.60 12.58
N GLY A 190 -23.63 -17.32 12.68
CA GLY A 190 -23.29 -16.53 13.84
C GLY A 190 -24.17 -15.30 14.01
N CYS A 191 -24.11 -14.68 15.19
CA CYS A 191 -24.81 -13.46 15.53
C CYS A 191 -23.99 -12.58 16.45
N LYS A 192 -24.42 -11.34 16.66
CA LYS A 192 -23.91 -10.50 17.75
C LYS A 192 -24.39 -11.04 19.09
N GLY A 193 -23.59 -10.91 20.14
CA GLY A 193 -24.01 -11.28 21.49
C GLY A 193 -25.34 -10.61 21.88
N GLY A 194 -26.25 -11.37 22.47
CA GLY A 194 -27.61 -10.93 22.79
C GLY A 194 -28.60 -11.00 21.62
N GLN A 195 -28.21 -11.56 20.47
CA GLN A 195 -29.06 -11.73 19.28
C GLN A 195 -29.09 -13.19 18.78
N GLU A 196 -29.10 -14.14 19.69
CA GLU A 196 -28.97 -15.59 19.41
C GLU A 196 -30.10 -16.12 18.50
N ASN A 197 -31.23 -15.40 18.45
CA ASN A 197 -32.37 -15.72 17.58
C ASN A 197 -32.19 -15.21 16.12
N ASN A 198 -31.12 -14.46 15.85
CA ASN A 198 -30.86 -13.87 14.52
C ASN A 198 -29.50 -14.34 13.97
N LEU A 199 -29.37 -15.65 13.73
CA LEU A 199 -28.17 -16.25 13.17
C LEU A 199 -28.06 -15.93 11.67
N LEU A 200 -26.97 -15.29 11.28
CA LEU A 200 -26.64 -14.99 9.88
C LEU A 200 -25.61 -16.00 9.35
N PRO A 201 -25.67 -16.34 8.05
CA PRO A 201 -24.64 -17.13 7.40
C PRO A 201 -23.30 -16.37 7.42
N ARG A 202 -22.22 -17.08 7.72
CA ARG A 202 -20.85 -16.55 7.80
C ARG A 202 -19.87 -17.47 7.10
N ALA A 203 -18.81 -16.86 6.60
CA ALA A 203 -17.63 -17.63 6.24
C ALA A 203 -17.00 -18.25 7.51
N ARG A 204 -16.34 -19.39 7.33
CA ARG A 204 -15.64 -20.10 8.38
C ARG A 204 -14.57 -19.20 9.02
N GLN A 205 -14.37 -19.31 10.34
CA GLN A 205 -13.39 -18.47 11.05
C GLN A 205 -11.96 -18.59 10.50
N ASN A 206 -11.54 -19.77 10.06
CA ASN A 206 -10.23 -19.96 9.45
C ASN A 206 -10.10 -19.17 8.14
N VAL A 207 -11.16 -19.14 7.31
CA VAL A 207 -11.19 -18.33 6.07
C VAL A 207 -11.01 -16.85 6.38
N VAL A 208 -11.66 -16.35 7.43
CA VAL A 208 -11.53 -14.94 7.86
C VAL A 208 -10.10 -14.65 8.36
N PHE A 209 -9.50 -15.57 9.10
CA PHE A 209 -8.11 -15.46 9.56
C PHE A 209 -7.12 -15.41 8.38
N GLU A 210 -7.23 -16.36 7.45
CA GLU A 210 -6.40 -16.44 6.25
C GLU A 210 -6.58 -15.21 5.36
N PHE A 211 -7.81 -14.72 5.24
CA PHE A 211 -8.13 -13.48 4.54
C PHE A 211 -7.34 -12.30 5.11
N GLY A 212 -7.39 -12.08 6.43
CA GLY A 212 -6.62 -11.02 7.09
C GLY A 212 -5.11 -11.14 6.87
N LEU A 213 -4.59 -12.36 6.88
CA LEU A 213 -3.18 -12.64 6.62
C LEU A 213 -2.77 -12.24 5.20
N PHE A 214 -3.56 -12.62 4.17
CA PHE A 214 -3.25 -12.28 2.77
C PHE A 214 -3.40 -10.80 2.50
N VAL A 215 -4.38 -10.11 3.08
CA VAL A 215 -4.47 -8.64 3.00
C VAL A 215 -3.22 -7.97 3.59
N GLY A 216 -2.74 -8.46 4.74
CA GLY A 216 -1.53 -7.94 5.37
C GLY A 216 -0.24 -8.19 4.57
N LYS A 217 -0.14 -9.34 3.88
CA LYS A 217 1.07 -9.72 3.12
C LYS A 217 1.10 -9.21 1.68
N LEU A 218 -0.02 -9.27 0.97
CA LEU A 218 -0.10 -8.93 -0.45
C LEU A 218 -0.56 -7.49 -0.70
N GLY A 219 -1.21 -6.88 0.28
CA GLY A 219 -1.93 -5.62 0.10
C GLY A 219 -3.30 -5.82 -0.55
N ARG A 220 -4.17 -4.82 -0.42
CA ARG A 220 -5.58 -4.86 -0.84
C ARG A 220 -5.77 -5.07 -2.35
N ASN A 221 -4.85 -4.58 -3.16
CA ASN A 221 -4.88 -4.65 -4.63
C ASN A 221 -4.52 -6.03 -5.20
N ARG A 222 -4.17 -6.98 -4.35
CA ARG A 222 -3.83 -8.36 -4.71
C ARG A 222 -4.65 -9.40 -3.97
N VAL A 223 -5.77 -8.97 -3.40
CA VAL A 223 -6.74 -9.84 -2.73
C VAL A 223 -8.13 -9.52 -3.24
N CYS A 224 -8.84 -10.53 -3.73
CA CYS A 224 -10.21 -10.41 -4.23
C CYS A 224 -11.11 -11.42 -3.49
N CYS A 225 -12.24 -10.94 -2.99
CA CYS A 225 -13.23 -11.76 -2.30
C CYS A 225 -14.34 -12.16 -3.27
N LEU A 226 -14.59 -13.46 -3.39
CA LEU A 226 -15.73 -14.04 -4.10
C LEU A 226 -16.73 -14.51 -3.04
N TYR A 227 -17.98 -14.11 -3.12
CA TYR A 227 -18.95 -14.45 -2.08
C TYR A 227 -20.30 -14.86 -2.61
N THR A 228 -21.00 -15.70 -1.88
CA THR A 228 -22.39 -16.07 -2.17
C THR A 228 -23.36 -15.20 -1.40
N GLY A 229 -24.52 -14.89 -2.01
CA GLY A 229 -25.45 -13.82 -1.74
C GLY A 229 -25.84 -13.44 -0.31
N ASN A 230 -25.83 -14.33 0.68
CA ASN A 230 -26.33 -14.05 2.03
C ASN A 230 -25.26 -14.11 3.13
N VAL A 231 -23.98 -14.18 2.76
CA VAL A 231 -22.88 -14.24 3.74
C VAL A 231 -22.66 -12.87 4.35
N GLU A 232 -22.59 -12.79 5.69
CA GLU A 232 -22.18 -11.59 6.40
C GLU A 232 -20.72 -11.25 6.04
N LEU A 233 -20.51 -10.09 5.40
CA LEU A 233 -19.20 -9.60 5.01
C LEU A 233 -18.57 -8.76 6.14
N PRO A 234 -17.23 -8.82 6.34
CA PRO A 234 -16.54 -7.94 7.26
C PRO A 234 -16.74 -6.46 6.88
N SER A 235 -17.28 -5.64 7.80
CA SER A 235 -17.68 -4.25 7.55
C SER A 235 -16.51 -3.27 7.38
N ASP A 236 -15.35 -3.57 7.97
CA ASP A 236 -14.24 -2.61 8.10
C ASP A 236 -13.14 -2.76 7.05
N LEU A 237 -13.38 -3.55 6.00
CA LEU A 237 -12.42 -3.81 4.93
C LEU A 237 -12.72 -2.97 3.67
N HIS A 238 -12.80 -1.65 3.84
CA HIS A 238 -12.97 -0.73 2.72
C HIS A 238 -11.78 -0.80 1.74
N GLY A 239 -12.10 -0.71 0.44
CA GLY A 239 -11.10 -0.73 -0.63
C GLY A 239 -10.65 -2.12 -1.09
N LEU A 240 -11.35 -3.18 -0.66
CA LEU A 240 -11.23 -4.52 -1.23
C LEU A 240 -12.30 -4.75 -2.29
N VAL A 241 -11.97 -5.62 -3.25
CA VAL A 241 -12.93 -6.04 -4.29
C VAL A 241 -13.75 -7.22 -3.80
N TYR A 242 -15.07 -7.11 -3.90
CA TYR A 242 -16.04 -8.14 -3.56
C TYR A 242 -16.87 -8.48 -4.79
N LEU A 243 -16.75 -9.69 -5.29
CA LEU A 243 -17.47 -10.18 -6.46
C LEU A 243 -18.56 -11.18 -6.03
N PRO A 244 -19.85 -10.83 -6.15
CA PRO A 244 -20.93 -11.74 -5.82
C PRO A 244 -21.12 -12.79 -6.91
N PHE A 245 -21.35 -14.04 -6.53
CA PHE A 245 -21.85 -15.09 -7.40
C PHE A 245 -23.03 -15.84 -6.74
N ASN A 246 -23.92 -16.43 -7.52
CA ASN A 246 -25.11 -17.09 -7.00
C ASN A 246 -24.93 -18.61 -6.94
N ASN A 247 -24.82 -19.22 -8.09
CA ASN A 247 -24.77 -20.68 -8.21
C ASN A 247 -23.39 -21.22 -8.61
N SER A 248 -22.60 -20.43 -9.34
CA SER A 248 -21.34 -20.86 -9.91
C SER A 248 -20.35 -19.71 -10.01
N VAL A 249 -19.09 -19.97 -9.68
CA VAL A 249 -17.99 -19.01 -9.87
C VAL A 249 -17.79 -18.66 -11.36
N ASN A 250 -18.23 -19.53 -12.27
CA ASN A 250 -18.19 -19.24 -13.71
C ASN A 250 -19.02 -18.02 -14.11
N GLU A 251 -20.05 -17.64 -13.33
CA GLU A 251 -20.87 -16.43 -13.56
C GLU A 251 -20.02 -15.15 -13.56
N ILE A 252 -18.95 -15.12 -12.79
CA ILE A 252 -18.07 -13.96 -12.57
C ILE A 252 -16.68 -14.14 -13.20
N GLN A 253 -16.50 -15.06 -14.14
CA GLN A 253 -15.20 -15.32 -14.76
C GLN A 253 -14.59 -14.09 -15.41
N LEU A 254 -15.40 -13.25 -16.08
CA LEU A 254 -14.93 -12.01 -16.69
C LEU A 254 -14.45 -10.99 -15.64
N ASP A 255 -15.09 -10.93 -14.50
CA ASP A 255 -14.70 -10.01 -13.42
C ASP A 255 -13.41 -10.52 -12.74
N ILE A 256 -13.26 -11.82 -12.53
CA ILE A 256 -12.00 -12.45 -12.10
C ILE A 256 -10.83 -12.04 -13.02
N VAL A 257 -11.04 -12.11 -14.34
CA VAL A 257 -10.02 -11.72 -15.34
C VAL A 257 -9.71 -10.23 -15.26
N LYS A 258 -10.72 -9.36 -15.06
CA LYS A 258 -10.50 -7.90 -14.88
C LYS A 258 -9.62 -7.62 -13.66
N GLU A 259 -9.90 -8.26 -12.53
CA GLU A 259 -9.12 -8.06 -11.30
C GLU A 259 -7.67 -8.57 -11.46
N LEU A 260 -7.47 -9.71 -12.08
CA LEU A 260 -6.12 -10.22 -12.39
C LEU A 260 -5.36 -9.27 -13.31
N ARG A 261 -6.00 -8.72 -14.36
CA ARG A 261 -5.39 -7.73 -15.24
C ARG A 261 -5.07 -6.42 -14.52
N ALA A 262 -5.97 -5.95 -13.67
CA ALA A 262 -5.73 -4.77 -12.83
C ALA A 262 -4.54 -4.95 -11.87
N ALA A 263 -4.32 -6.19 -11.39
CA ALA A 263 -3.15 -6.56 -10.60
C ALA A 263 -1.87 -6.78 -11.43
N GLY A 264 -1.94 -6.67 -12.78
CA GLY A 264 -0.79 -6.75 -13.68
C GLY A 264 -0.56 -8.11 -14.34
N TYR A 265 -1.51 -9.06 -14.24
CA TYR A 265 -1.42 -10.36 -14.93
C TYR A 265 -1.78 -10.23 -16.41
N GLU A 266 -0.97 -10.81 -17.27
CA GLU A 266 -1.27 -10.98 -18.70
C GLU A 266 -2.06 -12.29 -18.88
N VAL A 267 -3.39 -12.22 -18.73
CA VAL A 267 -4.29 -13.37 -18.88
C VAL A 267 -5.26 -13.16 -20.05
N ASN A 268 -5.48 -14.20 -20.85
CA ASN A 268 -6.40 -14.21 -21.99
C ASN A 268 -7.47 -15.29 -21.76
N ILE A 269 -8.71 -14.94 -22.13
CA ILE A 269 -9.85 -15.88 -22.11
C ILE A 269 -9.85 -16.65 -23.40
#